data_c56d3972ffe59fa31690187f6f8ead4f
#
_entry.id   c56d3972ffe59fa31690187f6f8ead4f
#
_cell.length_a   1.000
_cell.length_b   1.000
_cell.length_c   1.000
_cell.angle_alpha   90.00
_cell.angle_beta   90.00
_cell.angle_gamma   90.00
#
_symmetry.space_group_name_H-M   'P 1'
#
loop_
_entity.id
_entity.type
_entity.pdbx_description
1 polymer ?
#
loop_
_entity_poly.entity_id
_entity_poly.type
_entity_poly.pdbx_seq_one_letter_code
_entity_poly.pdbx_strand_id
1 'polypeptide(L)'
;MFFEIGTDKSLFDGLKIAENRELCAEYQGQFPVIFISLKSVDGLTFASAVAALRTLIGNEASRFQFLRDSDKLSDEEKALYRQLVQTGTAQGGIYAMTDEALSASLNTLSQLLAKHYGRKVVILIDEYDVPLDKAFQGGYYDEMVSLIRILFGNALKTNDSLQFAVLTGCLRISKESIFTGLNNLNVMTVSDPYFCDSFGFTDDDVKELLDYYGLGAYHDAMRDWYDGYQFGNVSIYCPWDVIKYAQILLRDPEAEPENYWANTSGNGIIRRLLQKADQTTRDEVEQLINGETIVKTVRQELTYRDIEDSIDNIWSVLYSTGYLTSKGRLPGKQMKLALPNREVRELFIDLVKDWFREETRADTSRINRFCAAFPKGDVATIQDMLHDYLWDSISVRDTAVRSNMKENFYHGMLLGLLQSQGSWIVRSNAETGIGYSDISVATPERLGMVIELKYAEDGNLEAACTKALAQIDEKKYDEALRRRGMKKILKYGIAFWEKECQVVLGVTDQ
;
A
#
# COMPACT_ATOMS: atom_id res chain seq x y z
N MET A 1 -3.17 26.57 0.09
CA MET A 1 -4.36 27.41 -0.22
C MET A 1 -4.98 28.06 1.01
N PHE A 2 -5.45 27.34 2.06
CA PHE A 2 -6.16 27.98 3.19
C PHE A 2 -5.39 29.12 3.86
N PHE A 3 -4.11 28.95 4.14
CA PHE A 3 -3.26 29.97 4.79
C PHE A 3 -2.80 31.09 3.86
N GLU A 4 -2.80 30.88 2.55
CA GLU A 4 -2.06 31.66 1.56
C GLU A 4 -2.73 32.98 1.22
N ILE A 5 -1.96 34.08 1.32
CA ILE A 5 -2.39 35.43 0.94
C ILE A 5 -2.80 35.45 -0.54
N GLY A 6 -3.97 36.03 -0.81
CA GLY A 6 -4.51 36.13 -2.17
C GLY A 6 -5.36 34.96 -2.62
N THR A 7 -5.50 33.89 -1.80
CA THR A 7 -6.42 32.79 -2.11
C THR A 7 -7.87 33.25 -1.98
N ASP A 8 -8.71 32.81 -2.92
CA ASP A 8 -10.15 33.00 -2.85
C ASP A 8 -10.74 32.25 -1.65
N LYS A 9 -11.25 33.01 -0.68
CA LYS A 9 -11.79 32.47 0.55
C LYS A 9 -13.07 31.65 0.32
N SER A 10 -13.82 31.91 -0.75
CA SER A 10 -15.06 31.20 -1.08
C SER A 10 -14.84 29.72 -1.44
N LEU A 11 -13.61 29.33 -1.77
CA LEU A 11 -13.26 27.91 -1.98
C LEU A 11 -13.47 27.00 -0.76
N PHE A 12 -13.62 27.60 0.42
CA PHE A 12 -13.83 26.90 1.69
C PHE A 12 -15.28 26.97 2.19
N ASP A 13 -16.17 27.67 1.45
CA ASP A 13 -17.57 27.79 1.81
C ASP A 13 -18.24 26.40 1.78
N GLY A 14 -18.99 26.08 2.83
CA GLY A 14 -19.61 24.77 3.00
C GLY A 14 -18.71 23.68 3.57
N LEU A 15 -17.41 23.93 3.73
CA LEU A 15 -16.51 23.01 4.42
C LEU A 15 -16.52 23.21 5.94
N LYS A 16 -16.35 22.14 6.72
CA LYS A 16 -16.30 22.18 8.21
C LYS A 16 -15.34 23.25 8.75
N ILE A 17 -14.20 23.49 8.07
CA ILE A 17 -13.24 24.52 8.49
C ILE A 17 -13.83 25.94 8.45
N ALA A 18 -14.74 26.25 7.53
CA ALA A 18 -15.39 27.56 7.42
C ALA A 18 -16.33 27.85 8.59
N GLU A 19 -16.77 26.84 9.32
CA GLU A 19 -17.60 26.98 10.52
C GLU A 19 -16.79 27.54 11.71
N ASN A 20 -15.47 27.30 11.74
CA ASN A 20 -14.59 27.83 12.77
C ASN A 20 -14.15 29.26 12.42
N ARG A 21 -15.00 30.23 12.79
CA ARG A 21 -14.80 31.65 12.46
C ARG A 21 -13.53 32.24 13.06
N GLU A 22 -13.15 31.83 14.27
CA GLU A 22 -11.93 32.33 14.93
C GLU A 22 -10.69 31.88 14.17
N LEU A 23 -10.60 30.59 13.84
CA LEU A 23 -9.49 30.04 13.04
C LEU A 23 -9.43 30.67 11.65
N CYS A 24 -10.59 30.87 11.00
CA CYS A 24 -10.63 31.55 9.70
C CYS A 24 -10.15 32.99 9.79
N ALA A 25 -10.53 33.73 10.84
CA ALA A 25 -10.11 35.12 11.05
C ALA A 25 -8.58 35.24 11.27
N GLU A 26 -8.01 34.28 12.00
CA GLU A 26 -6.59 34.28 12.35
C GLU A 26 -5.68 33.77 11.22
N TYR A 27 -6.12 32.74 10.48
CA TYR A 27 -5.25 31.99 9.59
C TYR A 27 -5.62 32.06 8.10
N GLN A 28 -6.90 32.19 7.76
CA GLN A 28 -7.33 32.08 6.36
C GLN A 28 -6.87 33.26 5.51
N GLY A 29 -5.97 32.98 4.56
CA GLY A 29 -5.43 33.99 3.65
C GLY A 29 -4.51 35.00 4.34
N GLN A 30 -3.86 34.65 5.45
CA GLN A 30 -3.08 35.57 6.27
C GLN A 30 -1.56 35.45 6.12
N PHE A 31 -1.07 34.40 5.50
CA PHE A 31 0.37 34.11 5.48
C PHE A 31 0.90 33.94 4.06
N PRO A 32 2.13 34.34 3.76
CA PRO A 32 2.85 33.78 2.62
C PRO A 32 3.12 32.30 2.87
N VAL A 33 2.93 31.46 1.85
CA VAL A 33 3.08 30.00 1.94
C VAL A 33 4.10 29.52 0.94
N ILE A 34 5.10 28.79 1.41
CA ILE A 34 6.03 28.01 0.58
C ILE A 34 5.53 26.56 0.63
N PHE A 35 5.22 25.99 -0.54
CA PHE A 35 4.78 24.60 -0.66
C PHE A 35 5.68 23.84 -1.63
N ILE A 36 6.29 22.78 -1.14
CA ILE A 36 7.07 21.85 -1.97
C ILE A 36 6.61 20.41 -1.75
N SER A 37 6.40 19.66 -2.84
CA SER A 37 6.23 18.18 -2.76
C SER A 37 7.47 17.53 -3.33
N LEU A 38 8.17 16.77 -2.52
CA LEU A 38 9.40 16.07 -2.90
C LEU A 38 9.16 14.80 -3.72
N LYS A 39 7.91 14.50 -4.06
CA LYS A 39 7.50 13.32 -4.84
C LYS A 39 8.28 13.14 -6.14
N SER A 40 8.61 14.24 -6.81
CA SER A 40 9.33 14.25 -8.10
C SER A 40 10.86 14.35 -7.97
N VAL A 41 11.39 14.39 -6.75
CA VAL A 41 12.84 14.42 -6.52
C VAL A 41 13.38 12.99 -6.61
N ASP A 42 13.56 12.53 -7.84
CA ASP A 42 14.04 11.21 -8.22
C ASP A 42 15.16 11.37 -9.24
N GLY A 43 16.11 10.44 -9.27
CA GLY A 43 17.20 10.41 -10.21
C GLY A 43 18.04 9.15 -10.11
N LEU A 44 18.54 8.67 -11.24
CA LEU A 44 19.44 7.50 -11.28
C LEU A 44 20.79 7.77 -10.59
N THR A 45 21.13 9.04 -10.39
CA THR A 45 22.37 9.48 -9.74
C THR A 45 22.08 10.65 -8.80
N PHE A 46 22.97 10.88 -7.82
CA PHE A 46 22.88 12.04 -6.94
C PHE A 46 22.77 13.36 -7.72
N ALA A 47 23.58 13.53 -8.77
CA ALA A 47 23.56 14.75 -9.59
C ALA A 47 22.19 14.99 -10.27
N SER A 48 21.54 13.93 -10.77
CA SER A 48 20.21 14.06 -11.38
C SER A 48 19.12 14.36 -10.35
N ALA A 49 19.20 13.78 -9.16
CA ALA A 49 18.27 14.05 -8.06
C ALA A 49 18.42 15.50 -7.55
N VAL A 50 19.66 16.00 -7.44
CA VAL A 50 19.93 17.42 -7.09
C VAL A 50 19.39 18.36 -8.15
N ALA A 51 19.52 18.02 -9.44
CA ALA A 51 18.95 18.83 -10.54
C ALA A 51 17.41 18.89 -10.47
N ALA A 52 16.76 17.78 -10.12
CA ALA A 52 15.32 17.74 -9.87
C ALA A 52 14.93 18.62 -8.68
N LEU A 53 15.68 18.58 -7.59
CA LEU A 53 15.45 19.43 -6.41
C LEU A 53 15.64 20.93 -6.74
N ARG A 54 16.67 21.31 -7.51
CA ARG A 54 16.83 22.68 -7.98
C ARG A 54 15.65 23.15 -8.83
N THR A 55 15.15 22.26 -9.69
CA THR A 55 13.97 22.54 -10.52
C THR A 55 12.73 22.77 -9.66
N LEU A 56 12.49 21.92 -8.67
CA LEU A 56 11.38 22.05 -7.74
C LEU A 56 11.43 23.38 -6.97
N ILE A 57 12.55 23.70 -6.36
CA ILE A 57 12.75 24.93 -5.58
C ILE A 57 12.66 26.17 -6.47
N GLY A 58 13.26 26.13 -7.67
CA GLY A 58 13.20 27.24 -8.62
C GLY A 58 11.79 27.51 -9.14
N ASN A 59 11.00 26.47 -9.38
CA ASN A 59 9.60 26.60 -9.75
C ASN A 59 8.78 27.23 -8.62
N GLU A 60 8.97 26.78 -7.37
CA GLU A 60 8.29 27.36 -6.22
C GLU A 60 8.70 28.83 -6.01
N ALA A 61 10.00 29.14 -6.07
CA ALA A 61 10.48 30.51 -5.98
C ALA A 61 9.91 31.42 -7.10
N SER A 62 9.72 30.87 -8.30
CA SER A 62 9.18 31.60 -9.46
C SER A 62 7.71 32.01 -9.29
N ARG A 63 6.96 31.43 -8.34
CA ARG A 63 5.61 31.93 -7.99
C ARG A 63 5.66 33.37 -7.41
N PHE A 64 6.76 33.76 -6.85
CA PHE A 64 6.94 35.02 -6.15
C PHE A 64 7.76 36.05 -6.95
N GLN A 65 7.56 36.12 -8.28
CA GLN A 65 8.34 36.99 -9.18
C GLN A 65 8.29 38.48 -8.80
N PHE A 66 7.24 38.91 -8.10
CA PHE A 66 7.12 40.27 -7.58
C PHE A 66 8.25 40.67 -6.62
N LEU A 67 8.98 39.70 -6.02
CA LEU A 67 10.13 39.95 -5.17
C LEU A 67 11.29 40.63 -5.93
N ARG A 68 11.34 40.49 -7.26
CA ARG A 68 12.34 41.18 -8.11
C ARG A 68 12.23 42.70 -8.03
N ASP A 69 10.99 43.17 -7.91
CA ASP A 69 10.66 44.61 -7.99
C ASP A 69 10.10 45.16 -6.67
N SER A 70 10.21 44.36 -5.57
CA SER A 70 9.71 44.75 -4.27
C SER A 70 10.46 46.00 -3.74
N ASP A 71 9.71 47.00 -3.35
CA ASP A 71 10.22 48.25 -2.73
C ASP A 71 10.69 48.04 -1.28
N LYS A 72 10.35 46.91 -0.67
CA LYS A 72 10.72 46.53 0.70
C LYS A 72 12.04 45.78 0.78
N LEU A 73 12.57 45.30 -0.34
CA LEU A 73 13.81 44.55 -0.42
C LEU A 73 14.97 45.42 -0.90
N SER A 74 16.15 45.23 -0.30
CA SER A 74 17.38 45.84 -0.80
C SER A 74 17.83 45.21 -2.11
N ASP A 75 18.79 45.86 -2.82
CA ASP A 75 19.31 45.30 -4.06
C ASP A 75 20.08 44.00 -3.84
N GLU A 76 20.74 43.83 -2.69
CA GLU A 76 21.40 42.59 -2.29
C GLU A 76 20.37 41.45 -2.06
N GLU A 77 19.25 41.77 -1.40
CA GLU A 77 18.17 40.77 -1.18
C GLU A 77 17.51 40.36 -2.49
N LYS A 78 17.29 41.30 -3.40
CA LYS A 78 16.83 41.02 -4.77
C LYS A 78 17.85 40.18 -5.55
N ALA A 79 19.15 40.37 -5.31
CA ALA A 79 20.19 39.52 -5.91
C ALA A 79 20.14 38.08 -5.37
N LEU A 80 19.90 37.89 -4.08
CA LEU A 80 19.67 36.55 -3.50
C LEU A 80 18.44 35.88 -4.13
N TYR A 81 17.33 36.60 -4.32
CA TYR A 81 16.16 36.04 -5.01
C TYR A 81 16.50 35.64 -6.46
N ARG A 82 17.27 36.47 -7.20
CA ARG A 82 17.65 36.11 -8.57
C ARG A 82 18.43 34.83 -8.66
N GLN A 83 19.26 34.47 -7.65
CA GLN A 83 19.99 33.18 -7.59
C GLN A 83 19.05 32.00 -7.54
N LEU A 84 17.88 32.11 -6.89
CA LEU A 84 16.90 31.04 -6.81
C LEU A 84 16.14 30.80 -8.12
N VAL A 85 15.97 31.83 -8.94
CA VAL A 85 15.16 31.79 -10.16
C VAL A 85 15.96 31.96 -11.45
N GLN A 86 17.29 32.03 -11.36
CA GLN A 86 18.16 32.13 -12.53
C GLN A 86 18.14 30.82 -13.32
N THR A 87 17.72 30.87 -14.58
CA THR A 87 17.74 29.75 -15.49
C THR A 87 19.12 29.55 -16.12
N GLY A 88 19.49 28.27 -16.34
CA GLY A 88 20.76 27.92 -17.00
C GLY A 88 21.03 26.44 -16.91
N THR A 89 21.83 25.91 -17.84
CA THR A 89 22.10 24.46 -17.94
C THR A 89 23.44 24.06 -17.31
N ALA A 90 24.15 24.95 -16.66
CA ALA A 90 25.52 24.73 -16.19
C ALA A 90 25.65 23.59 -15.14
N GLN A 91 24.56 23.20 -14.47
CA GLN A 91 24.56 22.20 -13.40
C GLN A 91 23.48 21.10 -13.59
N GLY A 92 23.03 20.88 -14.81
CA GLY A 92 22.14 19.75 -15.12
C GLY A 92 20.68 19.94 -14.69
N GLY A 93 20.14 21.17 -14.75
CA GLY A 93 18.74 21.47 -14.45
C GLY A 93 18.26 22.72 -15.17
N ILE A 94 16.97 23.07 -15.03
CA ILE A 94 16.39 24.30 -15.59
C ILE A 94 16.97 25.53 -14.89
N TYR A 95 17.29 25.41 -13.59
CA TYR A 95 17.81 26.50 -12.76
C TYR A 95 19.30 26.32 -12.44
N ALA A 96 20.07 27.39 -12.53
CA ALA A 96 21.52 27.44 -12.31
C ALA A 96 21.92 27.74 -10.85
N MET A 97 21.10 27.28 -9.90
CA MET A 97 21.31 27.46 -8.47
C MET A 97 22.57 26.71 -8.01
N THR A 98 23.48 27.36 -7.28
CA THR A 98 24.63 26.66 -6.66
C THR A 98 24.17 25.75 -5.52
N ASP A 99 25.05 24.87 -5.04
CA ASP A 99 24.73 23.96 -3.91
C ASP A 99 24.48 24.75 -2.62
N GLU A 100 25.21 25.84 -2.40
CA GLU A 100 25.03 26.76 -1.28
C GLU A 100 23.68 27.46 -1.37
N ALA A 101 23.33 27.98 -2.56
CA ALA A 101 22.04 28.64 -2.79
C ALA A 101 20.88 27.65 -2.63
N LEU A 102 21.04 26.41 -3.11
CA LEU A 102 20.04 25.35 -2.93
C LEU A 102 19.86 25.02 -1.44
N SER A 103 20.94 24.80 -0.71
CA SER A 103 20.91 24.46 0.72
C SER A 103 20.29 25.56 1.59
N ALA A 104 20.40 26.83 1.20
CA ALA A 104 19.83 27.98 1.89
C ALA A 104 18.46 28.40 1.35
N SER A 105 18.00 27.83 0.25
CA SER A 105 16.90 28.33 -0.58
C SER A 105 15.60 28.60 0.18
N LEU A 106 15.11 27.63 0.96
CA LEU A 106 13.86 27.76 1.71
C LEU A 106 13.95 28.84 2.80
N ASN A 107 15.10 28.94 3.47
CA ASN A 107 15.34 29.99 4.46
C ASN A 107 15.39 31.36 3.79
N THR A 108 16.18 31.50 2.71
CA THR A 108 16.28 32.74 1.95
C THR A 108 14.91 33.19 1.44
N LEU A 109 14.16 32.29 0.83
CA LEU A 109 12.83 32.61 0.31
C LEU A 109 11.87 33.04 1.43
N SER A 110 11.92 32.35 2.60
CA SER A 110 11.07 32.71 3.74
C SER A 110 11.41 34.10 4.30
N GLN A 111 12.70 34.49 4.39
CA GLN A 111 13.11 35.79 4.84
C GLN A 111 12.63 36.90 3.88
N LEU A 112 12.79 36.70 2.58
CA LEU A 112 12.36 37.67 1.56
C LEU A 112 10.85 37.85 1.55
N LEU A 113 10.09 36.79 1.64
CA LEU A 113 8.62 36.82 1.74
C LEU A 113 8.17 37.49 3.03
N ALA A 114 8.76 37.10 4.17
CA ALA A 114 8.40 37.70 5.46
C ALA A 114 8.65 39.20 5.47
N LYS A 115 9.74 39.65 4.89
CA LYS A 115 10.06 41.11 4.78
C LYS A 115 9.10 41.83 3.84
N HIS A 116 8.75 41.21 2.70
CA HIS A 116 7.82 41.79 1.73
C HIS A 116 6.41 41.95 2.32
N TYR A 117 5.88 40.88 2.93
CA TYR A 117 4.53 40.90 3.45
C TYR A 117 4.42 41.50 4.87
N GLY A 118 5.53 41.65 5.61
CA GLY A 118 5.53 42.01 7.02
C GLY A 118 4.90 40.93 7.91
N ARG A 119 4.88 39.68 7.46
CA ARG A 119 4.31 38.52 8.11
C ARG A 119 5.20 37.31 7.98
N LYS A 120 5.27 36.47 9.02
CA LYS A 120 5.98 35.19 9.00
C LYS A 120 5.39 34.24 7.97
N VAL A 121 6.19 33.29 7.52
CA VAL A 121 5.90 32.36 6.42
C VAL A 121 5.46 31.00 6.97
N VAL A 122 4.51 30.36 6.33
CA VAL A 122 4.18 28.95 6.54
C VAL A 122 4.95 28.12 5.51
N ILE A 123 5.64 27.05 5.96
CA ILE A 123 6.35 26.13 5.07
C ILE A 123 5.66 24.76 5.13
N LEU A 124 5.23 24.27 3.97
CA LEU A 124 4.59 22.95 3.81
C LEU A 124 5.48 22.10 2.92
N ILE A 125 5.89 20.93 3.44
CA ILE A 125 6.76 19.97 2.75
C ILE A 125 6.04 18.63 2.70
N ASP A 126 5.72 18.19 1.50
CA ASP A 126 5.04 16.93 1.27
C ASP A 126 6.01 15.86 0.77
N GLU A 127 5.80 14.61 1.20
CA GLU A 127 6.60 13.43 0.83
C GLU A 127 8.11 13.62 1.06
N TYR A 128 8.49 14.10 2.27
CA TYR A 128 9.88 14.41 2.60
C TYR A 128 10.83 13.21 2.53
N ASP A 129 10.32 12.00 2.61
CA ASP A 129 11.06 10.74 2.62
C ASP A 129 11.33 10.15 1.22
N VAL A 130 10.59 10.58 0.18
CA VAL A 130 10.75 10.05 -1.18
C VAL A 130 12.17 10.20 -1.73
N PRO A 131 12.86 11.36 -1.63
CA PRO A 131 14.24 11.48 -2.10
C PRO A 131 15.20 10.51 -1.43
N LEU A 132 14.91 10.13 -0.18
CA LEU A 132 15.75 9.23 0.61
C LEU A 132 15.53 7.78 0.20
N ASP A 133 14.27 7.38 -0.05
CA ASP A 133 13.94 6.06 -0.60
C ASP A 133 14.63 5.85 -1.96
N LYS A 134 14.49 6.82 -2.86
CA LYS A 134 15.11 6.78 -4.18
C LYS A 134 16.64 6.77 -4.14
N ALA A 135 17.22 7.56 -3.24
CA ALA A 135 18.66 7.59 -3.03
C ALA A 135 19.20 6.27 -2.47
N PHE A 136 18.44 5.62 -1.58
CA PHE A 136 18.79 4.30 -1.06
C PHE A 136 18.80 3.25 -2.18
N GLN A 137 17.77 3.25 -3.03
CA GLN A 137 17.71 2.36 -4.19
C GLN A 137 18.81 2.66 -5.23
N GLY A 138 19.18 3.94 -5.39
CA GLY A 138 20.18 4.42 -6.33
C GLY A 138 21.63 4.38 -5.83
N GLY A 139 21.87 4.03 -4.55
CA GLY A 139 23.21 3.89 -3.95
C GLY A 139 23.90 5.21 -3.60
N TYR A 140 23.17 6.34 -3.51
CA TYR A 140 23.70 7.67 -3.12
C TYR A 140 23.00 8.25 -1.87
N TYR A 141 22.64 7.35 -0.96
CA TYR A 141 21.83 7.68 0.23
C TYR A 141 22.48 8.71 1.16
N ASP A 142 23.77 8.57 1.46
CA ASP A 142 24.48 9.44 2.41
C ASP A 142 24.56 10.89 1.94
N GLU A 143 24.81 11.08 0.66
CA GLU A 143 24.86 12.39 0.02
C GLU A 143 23.48 13.05 0.09
N MET A 144 22.40 12.31 -0.21
CA MET A 144 21.05 12.85 -0.16
C MET A 144 20.61 13.19 1.27
N VAL A 145 20.90 12.31 2.25
CA VAL A 145 20.66 12.58 3.69
C VAL A 145 21.34 13.87 4.12
N SER A 146 22.60 14.08 3.70
CA SER A 146 23.36 15.27 4.05
C SER A 146 22.75 16.53 3.46
N LEU A 147 22.35 16.51 2.18
CA LEU A 147 21.71 17.63 1.51
C LEU A 147 20.36 18.01 2.15
N ILE A 148 19.47 17.03 2.34
CA ILE A 148 18.14 17.26 2.92
C ILE A 148 18.25 17.76 4.37
N ARG A 149 19.20 17.23 5.15
CA ARG A 149 19.49 17.71 6.51
C ARG A 149 19.86 19.19 6.54
N ILE A 150 20.76 19.63 5.65
CA ILE A 150 21.18 21.02 5.58
C ILE A 150 20.02 21.91 5.13
N LEU A 151 19.28 21.51 4.10
CA LEU A 151 18.13 22.24 3.58
C LEU A 151 17.06 22.46 4.66
N PHE A 152 16.65 21.39 5.35
CA PHE A 152 15.64 21.47 6.40
C PHE A 152 16.17 22.14 7.67
N GLY A 153 17.43 21.90 8.01
CA GLY A 153 18.08 22.57 9.13
C GLY A 153 18.06 24.08 8.99
N ASN A 154 18.42 24.59 7.81
CA ASN A 154 18.39 26.02 7.51
C ASN A 154 16.96 26.59 7.50
N ALA A 155 16.00 25.85 6.97
CA ALA A 155 14.62 26.31 6.83
C ALA A 155 13.82 26.30 8.15
N LEU A 156 14.06 25.31 9.02
CA LEU A 156 13.19 24.99 10.14
C LEU A 156 13.80 25.26 11.51
N LYS A 157 15.13 25.29 11.59
CA LYS A 157 15.83 25.45 12.86
C LYS A 157 16.14 26.91 13.13
N THR A 158 16.24 27.75 13.49
CA THR A 158 16.69 29.15 13.68
C THR A 158 16.21 30.10 12.60
N ASN A 159 15.02 29.86 12.08
CA ASN A 159 14.41 30.73 11.08
C ASN A 159 13.37 31.65 11.74
N ASP A 160 13.76 32.88 12.04
CA ASP A 160 12.87 33.87 12.67
C ASP A 160 11.70 34.29 11.79
N SER A 161 11.80 34.05 10.49
CA SER A 161 10.75 34.32 9.50
C SER A 161 9.70 33.20 9.44
N LEU A 162 9.91 32.07 10.12
CA LEU A 162 8.99 30.93 10.13
C LEU A 162 7.86 31.14 11.12
N GLN A 163 6.61 31.00 10.68
CA GLN A 163 5.43 30.91 11.54
C GLN A 163 5.27 29.49 12.12
N PHE A 164 5.12 28.52 11.24
CA PHE A 164 5.19 27.09 11.50
C PHE A 164 5.48 26.34 10.20
N ALA A 165 5.83 25.07 10.34
CA ALA A 165 6.00 24.16 9.22
C ALA A 165 5.25 22.85 9.46
N VAL A 166 4.78 22.23 8.36
CA VAL A 166 4.22 20.88 8.36
C VAL A 166 4.98 20.04 7.35
N LEU A 167 5.45 18.88 7.78
CA LEU A 167 6.10 17.90 6.93
C LEU A 167 5.29 16.62 6.93
N THR A 168 5.04 16.05 5.74
CA THR A 168 4.35 14.77 5.57
C THR A 168 5.25 13.76 4.88
N GLY A 169 5.08 12.48 5.20
CA GLY A 169 5.81 11.37 4.61
C GLY A 169 5.29 10.02 5.10
N CYS A 170 5.64 8.95 4.42
CA CYS A 170 5.22 7.58 4.76
C CYS A 170 6.01 7.00 5.92
N LEU A 171 7.31 7.28 6.01
CA LEU A 171 8.19 6.73 7.03
C LEU A 171 8.71 7.82 7.97
N ARG A 172 8.70 7.51 9.26
CA ARG A 172 9.35 8.36 10.26
C ARG A 172 10.86 8.11 10.25
N ILE A 173 11.58 8.85 9.41
CA ILE A 173 13.05 8.74 9.30
C ILE A 173 13.72 9.62 10.37
N SER A 174 13.46 9.33 11.64
CA SER A 174 13.94 10.16 12.75
C SER A 174 15.40 9.89 13.14
N LYS A 175 15.89 8.67 12.91
CA LYS A 175 17.27 8.28 13.28
C LYS A 175 18.33 8.75 12.30
N GLU A 176 17.99 9.07 11.07
CA GLU A 176 18.93 9.50 10.03
C GLU A 176 19.53 10.89 10.25
N SER A 177 19.41 11.41 11.46
CA SER A 177 19.94 12.74 11.79
C SER A 177 19.40 13.90 10.93
N ILE A 178 18.44 13.68 10.02
CA ILE A 178 17.80 14.74 9.22
C ILE A 178 17.13 15.75 10.15
N PHE A 179 16.47 15.23 11.17
CA PHE A 179 15.83 16.04 12.20
C PHE A 179 16.68 16.23 13.45
N THR A 180 17.94 15.77 13.43
CA THR A 180 18.88 15.98 14.55
C THR A 180 19.12 17.47 14.73
N GLY A 181 18.67 17.98 15.87
CA GLY A 181 18.77 19.39 16.18
C GLY A 181 17.50 20.21 15.96
N LEU A 182 16.42 19.63 15.44
CA LEU A 182 15.07 20.21 15.49
C LEU A 182 14.44 19.82 16.82
N ASN A 183 14.69 20.59 17.87
CA ASN A 183 14.22 20.26 19.23
C ASN A 183 12.72 20.52 19.45
N ASN A 184 12.07 21.17 18.51
CA ASN A 184 10.65 21.57 18.54
C ASN A 184 9.77 20.81 17.55
N LEU A 185 10.26 19.72 16.98
CA LEU A 185 9.49 18.88 16.07
C LEU A 185 8.49 18.03 16.88
N ASN A 186 7.21 18.21 16.58
CA ASN A 186 6.15 17.33 17.08
C ASN A 186 5.81 16.31 16.00
N VAL A 187 6.09 15.03 16.25
CA VAL A 187 5.89 13.96 15.28
C VAL A 187 4.64 13.17 15.64
N MET A 188 3.73 13.07 14.68
CA MET A 188 2.49 12.31 14.79
C MET A 188 2.51 11.16 13.78
N THR A 189 2.02 10.00 14.21
CA THR A 189 1.97 8.78 13.41
C THR A 189 0.54 8.23 13.40
N VAL A 190 0.26 7.29 12.54
CA VAL A 190 -1.04 6.59 12.48
C VAL A 190 -1.45 5.93 13.81
N SER A 191 -0.50 5.74 14.73
CA SER A 191 -0.75 5.16 16.04
C SER A 191 -1.04 6.18 17.14
N ASP A 192 -0.97 7.48 16.85
CA ASP A 192 -1.25 8.54 17.81
C ASP A 192 -2.75 8.87 17.86
N PRO A 193 -3.28 9.27 19.02
CA PRO A 193 -4.70 9.60 19.14
C PRO A 193 -5.07 10.97 18.54
N TYR A 194 -4.06 11.78 18.20
CA TYR A 194 -4.29 13.10 17.60
C TYR A 194 -4.55 12.98 16.12
N PHE A 195 -5.59 13.66 15.62
CA PHE A 195 -5.96 13.72 14.20
C PHE A 195 -6.29 12.36 13.56
N CYS A 196 -6.66 11.37 14.37
CA CYS A 196 -6.97 10.03 13.90
C CYS A 196 -8.22 9.95 13.00
N ASP A 197 -9.09 10.96 13.05
CA ASP A 197 -10.28 11.17 12.21
C ASP A 197 -10.12 12.25 11.14
N SER A 198 -8.92 12.83 11.03
CA SER A 198 -8.67 13.95 10.10
C SER A 198 -8.02 13.53 8.78
N PHE A 199 -7.57 12.29 8.69
CA PHE A 199 -6.96 11.71 7.50
C PHE A 199 -7.65 10.40 7.15
N GLY A 200 -8.16 10.30 5.91
CA GLY A 200 -9.00 9.20 5.48
C GLY A 200 -10.49 9.49 5.71
N PHE A 201 -11.34 8.51 5.42
CA PHE A 201 -12.78 8.63 5.67
C PHE A 201 -13.18 7.77 6.88
N THR A 202 -13.98 8.33 7.76
CA THR A 202 -14.68 7.58 8.80
C THR A 202 -15.88 6.84 8.20
N ASP A 203 -16.46 5.91 8.94
CA ASP A 203 -17.68 5.19 8.49
C ASP A 203 -18.86 6.15 8.25
N ASP A 204 -18.94 7.23 9.04
CA ASP A 204 -19.98 8.25 8.87
C ASP A 204 -19.75 9.10 7.62
N ASP A 205 -18.49 9.46 7.30
CA ASP A 205 -18.15 10.15 6.03
C ASP A 205 -18.50 9.29 4.82
N VAL A 206 -18.23 7.98 4.88
CA VAL A 206 -18.58 7.04 3.80
C VAL A 206 -20.09 6.91 3.63
N LYS A 207 -20.84 6.80 4.72
CA LYS A 207 -22.32 6.77 4.66
C LYS A 207 -22.86 8.05 4.04
N GLU A 208 -22.41 9.22 4.49
CA GLU A 208 -22.83 10.51 3.95
C GLU A 208 -22.55 10.61 2.45
N LEU A 209 -21.35 10.17 2.00
CA LEU A 209 -20.99 10.14 0.59
C LEU A 209 -21.90 9.21 -0.20
N LEU A 210 -22.13 7.99 0.28
CA LEU A 210 -22.97 7.00 -0.40
C LEU A 210 -24.44 7.46 -0.47
N ASP A 211 -24.96 8.04 0.60
CA ASP A 211 -26.33 8.56 0.64
C ASP A 211 -26.51 9.73 -0.33
N TYR A 212 -25.53 10.64 -0.41
CA TYR A 212 -25.53 11.76 -1.35
C TYR A 212 -25.66 11.31 -2.82
N TYR A 213 -25.00 10.18 -3.17
CA TYR A 213 -25.04 9.63 -4.52
C TYR A 213 -26.11 8.55 -4.74
N GLY A 214 -26.93 8.24 -3.73
CA GLY A 214 -27.95 7.18 -3.81
C GLY A 214 -27.37 5.75 -3.84
N LEU A 215 -26.17 5.58 -3.30
CA LEU A 215 -25.41 4.33 -3.29
C LEU A 215 -25.43 3.61 -1.93
N GLY A 216 -26.33 3.94 -1.01
CA GLY A 216 -26.39 3.39 0.35
C GLY A 216 -26.45 1.87 0.43
N ALA A 217 -27.01 1.19 -0.59
CA ALA A 217 -27.07 -0.27 -0.67
C ALA A 217 -25.69 -0.95 -0.74
N TYR A 218 -24.63 -0.23 -1.14
CA TYR A 218 -23.27 -0.75 -1.31
C TYR A 218 -22.38 -0.54 -0.08
N HIS A 219 -22.91 0.01 1.02
CA HIS A 219 -22.12 0.31 2.22
C HIS A 219 -21.42 -0.93 2.80
N ASP A 220 -22.10 -2.08 2.88
CA ASP A 220 -21.50 -3.30 3.42
C ASP A 220 -20.35 -3.81 2.54
N ALA A 221 -20.49 -3.77 1.23
CA ALA A 221 -19.42 -4.11 0.29
C ALA A 221 -18.22 -3.15 0.42
N MET A 222 -18.49 -1.84 0.51
CA MET A 222 -17.49 -0.81 0.70
C MET A 222 -16.70 -1.03 1.99
N ARG A 223 -17.41 -1.38 3.08
CA ARG A 223 -16.79 -1.66 4.38
C ARG A 223 -15.93 -2.92 4.36
N ASP A 224 -16.41 -4.02 3.79
CA ASP A 224 -15.67 -5.28 3.71
C ASP A 224 -14.35 -5.13 2.94
N TRP A 225 -14.38 -4.34 1.87
CA TRP A 225 -13.23 -4.19 0.98
C TRP A 225 -12.22 -3.12 1.42
N TYR A 226 -12.65 -1.98 1.98
CA TYR A 226 -11.80 -0.78 2.09
C TYR A 226 -11.71 -0.19 3.50
N ASP A 227 -12.50 -0.66 4.48
CA ASP A 227 -12.37 -0.28 5.89
C ASP A 227 -11.26 -1.09 6.58
N GLY A 228 -10.87 -0.67 7.77
CA GLY A 228 -10.08 -1.47 8.73
C GLY A 228 -8.70 -0.92 9.04
N TYR A 229 -8.32 0.23 8.48
CA TYR A 229 -7.13 0.95 8.95
C TYR A 229 -7.39 1.56 10.31
N GLN A 230 -6.61 1.15 11.31
CA GLN A 230 -6.76 1.68 12.67
C GLN A 230 -5.83 2.87 12.88
N PHE A 231 -6.39 4.09 12.92
CA PHE A 231 -5.68 5.31 13.28
C PHE A 231 -6.05 5.70 14.70
N GLY A 232 -5.08 5.62 15.63
CA GLY A 232 -5.40 5.78 17.05
C GLY A 232 -6.54 4.85 17.48
N ASN A 233 -7.70 5.42 17.79
CA ASN A 233 -8.90 4.68 18.22
C ASN A 233 -10.01 4.62 17.15
N VAL A 234 -9.76 5.13 15.94
CA VAL A 234 -10.75 5.25 14.87
C VAL A 234 -10.43 4.29 13.74
N SER A 235 -11.46 3.61 13.19
CA SER A 235 -11.35 2.84 11.96
C SER A 235 -11.53 3.76 10.77
N ILE A 236 -10.66 3.65 9.78
CA ILE A 236 -10.57 4.56 8.64
C ILE A 236 -10.57 3.77 7.34
N TYR A 237 -11.33 4.28 6.37
CA TYR A 237 -11.30 3.82 4.98
C TYR A 237 -10.23 4.58 4.19
N CYS A 238 -9.64 3.93 3.19
CA CYS A 238 -8.81 4.62 2.21
C CYS A 238 -9.69 5.45 1.26
N PRO A 239 -9.55 6.79 1.23
CA PRO A 239 -10.41 7.65 0.41
C PRO A 239 -10.35 7.36 -1.08
N TRP A 240 -9.17 6.98 -1.57
CA TRP A 240 -8.97 6.64 -2.98
C TRP A 240 -9.88 5.50 -3.43
N ASP A 241 -9.95 4.44 -2.65
CA ASP A 241 -10.69 3.23 -2.98
C ASP A 241 -12.20 3.49 -2.91
N VAL A 242 -12.64 4.17 -1.86
CA VAL A 242 -14.04 4.58 -1.69
C VAL A 242 -14.52 5.44 -2.86
N ILE A 243 -13.74 6.46 -3.24
CA ILE A 243 -14.10 7.35 -4.35
C ILE A 243 -14.10 6.59 -5.67
N LYS A 244 -13.11 5.73 -5.91
CA LYS A 244 -13.00 4.95 -7.16
C LYS A 244 -14.17 3.99 -7.31
N TYR A 245 -14.48 3.22 -6.28
CA TYR A 245 -15.58 2.30 -6.34
C TYR A 245 -16.94 3.02 -6.49
N ALA A 246 -17.15 4.10 -5.76
CA ALA A 246 -18.37 4.92 -5.92
C ALA A 246 -18.51 5.49 -7.35
N GLN A 247 -17.40 5.96 -7.97
CA GLN A 247 -17.41 6.43 -9.37
C GLN A 247 -17.78 5.33 -10.37
N ILE A 248 -17.36 4.10 -10.13
CA ILE A 248 -17.69 2.96 -10.98
C ILE A 248 -19.16 2.60 -10.80
N LEU A 249 -19.66 2.49 -9.58
CA LEU A 249 -21.06 2.17 -9.27
C LEU A 249 -22.06 3.16 -9.88
N LEU A 250 -21.68 4.44 -10.00
CA LEU A 250 -22.51 5.45 -10.70
C LEU A 250 -22.70 5.16 -12.19
N ARG A 251 -21.84 4.34 -12.80
CA ARG A 251 -21.88 3.99 -14.23
C ARG A 251 -22.35 2.56 -14.45
N ASP A 252 -21.98 1.67 -13.55
CA ASP A 252 -22.30 0.25 -13.58
C ASP A 252 -22.69 -0.23 -12.17
N PRO A 253 -23.99 -0.28 -11.86
CA PRO A 253 -24.46 -0.73 -10.55
C PRO A 253 -24.16 -2.20 -10.24
N GLU A 254 -23.84 -3.02 -11.25
CA GLU A 254 -23.48 -4.44 -11.05
C GLU A 254 -21.96 -4.64 -10.85
N ALA A 255 -21.17 -3.56 -10.79
CA ALA A 255 -19.73 -3.65 -10.62
C ALA A 255 -19.33 -4.20 -9.24
N GLU A 256 -18.46 -5.18 -9.26
CA GLU A 256 -17.85 -5.72 -8.05
C GLU A 256 -16.68 -4.81 -7.59
N PRO A 257 -16.38 -4.75 -6.27
CA PRO A 257 -15.21 -4.06 -5.77
C PRO A 257 -13.90 -4.69 -6.28
N GLU A 258 -12.89 -3.86 -6.51
CA GLU A 258 -11.59 -4.28 -7.04
C GLU A 258 -10.44 -3.67 -6.21
N ASN A 259 -9.22 -4.12 -6.48
CA ASN A 259 -8.00 -3.58 -5.88
C ASN A 259 -7.60 -2.27 -6.60
N TYR A 260 -7.88 -1.13 -6.00
CA TYR A 260 -7.54 0.19 -6.58
C TYR A 260 -6.20 0.73 -6.06
N TRP A 261 -5.94 0.58 -4.76
CA TRP A 261 -4.70 1.06 -4.15
C TRP A 261 -3.48 0.23 -4.55
N ALA A 262 -3.63 -1.08 -4.64
CA ALA A 262 -2.59 -2.01 -5.03
C ALA A 262 -1.91 -1.68 -6.36
N ASN A 263 -2.68 -1.15 -7.30
CA ASN A 263 -2.19 -0.78 -8.63
C ASN A 263 -1.47 0.58 -8.65
N THR A 264 -1.54 1.36 -7.56
CA THR A 264 -0.93 2.69 -7.46
C THR A 264 0.34 2.71 -6.63
N SER A 265 0.54 1.74 -5.74
CA SER A 265 1.71 1.65 -4.87
C SER A 265 2.76 0.69 -5.44
N GLY A 266 4.03 1.06 -5.30
CA GLY A 266 5.14 0.16 -5.63
C GLY A 266 5.25 -0.97 -4.61
N ASN A 267 4.83 -2.19 -4.95
CA ASN A 267 4.85 -3.37 -4.08
C ASN A 267 6.28 -3.89 -3.73
N GLY A 268 7.31 -3.03 -3.90
CA GLY A 268 8.71 -3.40 -3.69
C GLY A 268 9.03 -3.86 -2.28
N ILE A 269 8.38 -3.26 -1.26
CA ILE A 269 8.61 -3.65 0.15
C ILE A 269 8.11 -5.07 0.43
N ILE A 270 6.96 -5.42 -0.17
CA ILE A 270 6.37 -6.74 0.00
C ILE A 270 7.23 -7.78 -0.73
N ARG A 271 7.73 -7.47 -1.93
CA ARG A 271 8.69 -8.34 -2.63
C ARG A 271 9.95 -8.59 -1.81
N ARG A 272 10.46 -7.59 -1.08
CA ARG A 272 11.61 -7.75 -0.16
C ARG A 272 11.27 -8.67 1.02
N LEU A 273 10.06 -8.56 1.58
CA LEU A 273 9.57 -9.50 2.60
C LEU A 273 9.65 -10.93 2.06
N LEU A 274 9.19 -11.15 0.83
CA LEU A 274 9.21 -12.44 0.16
C LEU A 274 10.62 -13.02 0.01
N GLN A 275 11.53 -12.21 -0.51
CA GLN A 275 12.91 -12.65 -0.77
C GLN A 275 13.67 -13.05 0.50
N LYS A 276 13.31 -12.46 1.65
CA LYS A 276 13.89 -12.72 2.96
C LYS A 276 13.08 -13.70 3.81
N ALA A 277 11.94 -14.17 3.30
CA ALA A 277 11.01 -14.99 4.06
C ALA A 277 11.61 -16.37 4.38
N ASP A 278 11.86 -16.59 5.65
CA ASP A 278 12.07 -17.91 6.23
C ASP A 278 10.71 -18.61 6.50
N GLN A 279 10.77 -19.81 7.04
CA GLN A 279 9.57 -20.58 7.36
C GLN A 279 8.66 -19.82 8.35
N THR A 280 9.23 -19.19 9.36
CA THR A 280 8.46 -18.43 10.36
C THR A 280 7.70 -17.26 9.71
N THR A 281 8.33 -16.56 8.77
CA THR A 281 7.71 -15.46 8.03
C THR A 281 6.57 -15.96 7.13
N ARG A 282 6.74 -17.13 6.50
CA ARG A 282 5.69 -17.75 5.69
C ARG A 282 4.47 -18.11 6.52
N ASP A 283 4.68 -18.71 7.70
CA ASP A 283 3.62 -19.03 8.66
C ASP A 283 2.87 -17.76 9.11
N GLU A 284 3.58 -16.68 9.35
CA GLU A 284 3.00 -15.38 9.73
C GLU A 284 2.18 -14.76 8.59
N VAL A 285 2.63 -14.89 7.35
CA VAL A 285 1.84 -14.48 6.17
C VAL A 285 0.58 -15.33 6.04
N GLU A 286 0.67 -16.64 6.27
CA GLU A 286 -0.48 -17.53 6.30
C GLU A 286 -1.50 -17.11 7.37
N GLN A 287 -1.05 -16.86 8.61
CA GLN A 287 -1.90 -16.38 9.69
C GLN A 287 -2.63 -15.09 9.31
N LEU A 288 -1.92 -14.15 8.73
CA LEU A 288 -2.50 -12.87 8.27
C LEU A 288 -3.57 -13.05 7.19
N ILE A 289 -3.29 -13.88 6.17
CA ILE A 289 -4.26 -14.17 5.10
C ILE A 289 -5.51 -14.86 5.68
N ASN A 290 -5.33 -15.71 6.67
CA ASN A 290 -6.42 -16.40 7.38
C ASN A 290 -7.20 -15.48 8.33
N GLY A 291 -6.85 -14.18 8.41
CA GLY A 291 -7.53 -13.18 9.24
C GLY A 291 -7.10 -13.20 10.70
N GLU A 292 -6.01 -13.89 11.01
CA GLU A 292 -5.39 -13.91 12.32
C GLU A 292 -4.51 -12.68 12.56
N THR A 293 -4.01 -12.55 13.77
CA THR A 293 -3.06 -11.49 14.13
C THR A 293 -1.71 -12.09 14.44
N ILE A 294 -0.65 -11.42 13.99
CA ILE A 294 0.72 -11.72 14.43
C ILE A 294 1.15 -10.72 15.50
N VAL A 295 2.06 -11.11 16.37
CA VAL A 295 2.62 -10.22 17.40
C VAL A 295 4.04 -9.83 17.02
N LYS A 296 4.26 -8.53 16.77
CA LYS A 296 5.57 -7.99 16.37
C LYS A 296 5.96 -6.78 17.21
N THR A 297 7.26 -6.61 17.40
CA THR A 297 7.81 -5.36 17.92
C THR A 297 7.85 -4.35 16.81
N VAL A 298 6.98 -3.33 16.89
CA VAL A 298 6.92 -2.26 15.89
C VAL A 298 7.88 -1.13 16.26
N ARG A 299 8.83 -0.90 15.39
CA ARG A 299 9.77 0.21 15.47
C ARG A 299 9.31 1.31 14.53
N GLN A 300 8.81 2.39 15.08
CA GLN A 300 8.37 3.55 14.27
C GLN A 300 9.55 4.40 13.76
N GLU A 301 10.70 4.24 14.36
CA GLU A 301 11.93 4.99 14.05
C GLU A 301 12.90 4.06 13.33
N LEU A 302 12.72 3.87 12.03
CA LEU A 302 13.63 3.09 11.20
C LEU A 302 14.30 3.99 10.17
N THR A 303 15.56 3.70 9.87
CA THR A 303 16.26 4.23 8.71
C THR A 303 16.04 3.29 7.52
N TYR A 304 16.26 3.76 6.29
CA TYR A 304 16.23 2.86 5.13
C TYR A 304 17.28 1.74 5.22
N ARG A 305 18.40 1.98 5.88
CA ARG A 305 19.42 0.95 6.16
C ARG A 305 18.90 -0.11 7.12
N ASP A 306 18.26 0.32 8.23
CA ASP A 306 17.70 -0.60 9.21
C ASP A 306 16.68 -1.57 8.61
N ILE A 307 15.97 -1.16 7.55
CA ILE A 307 14.93 -1.99 6.90
C ILE A 307 15.51 -3.33 6.43
N GLU A 308 16.74 -3.32 5.92
CA GLU A 308 17.37 -4.52 5.37
C GLU A 308 18.11 -5.37 6.40
N ASP A 309 18.32 -4.85 7.60
CA ASP A 309 19.09 -5.53 8.65
C ASP A 309 18.32 -6.70 9.29
N SER A 310 16.99 -6.66 9.29
CA SER A 310 16.16 -7.68 9.94
C SER A 310 14.78 -7.79 9.31
N ILE A 311 14.26 -9.00 9.24
CA ILE A 311 12.87 -9.27 8.82
C ILE A 311 11.84 -8.56 9.73
N ASP A 312 12.13 -8.42 11.03
CA ASP A 312 11.25 -7.70 11.96
C ASP A 312 11.08 -6.23 11.61
N ASN A 313 12.11 -5.61 11.01
CA ASN A 313 12.01 -4.23 10.55
C ASN A 313 11.06 -4.09 9.34
N ILE A 314 10.99 -5.10 8.48
CA ILE A 314 10.06 -5.14 7.35
C ILE A 314 8.61 -5.12 7.85
N TRP A 315 8.28 -5.86 8.90
CA TRP A 315 6.96 -5.81 9.53
C TRP A 315 6.58 -4.41 10.02
N SER A 316 7.56 -3.70 10.59
CA SER A 316 7.37 -2.30 11.03
C SER A 316 7.08 -1.36 9.85
N VAL A 317 7.75 -1.56 8.72
CA VAL A 317 7.48 -0.78 7.50
C VAL A 317 6.12 -1.11 6.91
N LEU A 318 5.74 -2.40 6.82
CA LEU A 318 4.42 -2.81 6.35
C LEU A 318 3.29 -2.19 7.18
N TYR A 319 3.49 -2.05 8.49
CA TYR A 319 2.56 -1.32 9.36
C TYR A 319 2.52 0.18 9.04
N SER A 320 3.67 0.82 8.91
CA SER A 320 3.76 2.27 8.65
C SER A 320 3.23 2.67 7.28
N THR A 321 3.32 1.77 6.30
CA THR A 321 2.89 2.01 4.91
C THR A 321 1.47 1.51 4.61
N GLY A 322 0.74 1.01 5.61
CA GLY A 322 -0.67 0.62 5.48
C GLY A 322 -0.94 -0.79 4.95
N TYR A 323 0.09 -1.63 4.75
CA TYR A 323 -0.15 -3.04 4.44
C TYR A 323 -0.63 -3.85 5.66
N LEU A 324 -0.32 -3.37 6.86
CA LEU A 324 -0.81 -3.93 8.11
C LEU A 324 -1.47 -2.85 8.96
N THR A 325 -2.40 -3.26 9.80
CA THR A 325 -3.06 -2.42 10.79
C THR A 325 -2.89 -2.97 12.20
N SER A 326 -3.08 -2.12 13.22
CA SER A 326 -3.00 -2.55 14.62
C SER A 326 -4.36 -3.04 15.13
N LYS A 327 -4.39 -4.20 15.75
CA LYS A 327 -5.55 -4.72 16.51
C LYS A 327 -5.30 -4.67 18.03
N GLY A 328 -4.32 -3.88 18.46
CA GLY A 328 -4.03 -3.60 19.87
C GLY A 328 -2.55 -3.55 20.17
N ARG A 329 -2.20 -2.84 21.23
CA ARG A 329 -0.83 -2.70 21.75
C ARG A 329 -0.62 -3.64 22.92
N LEU A 330 0.58 -4.18 23.02
CA LEU A 330 1.04 -5.03 24.11
C LEU A 330 2.25 -4.38 24.81
N PRO A 331 2.60 -4.82 26.03
CA PRO A 331 3.81 -4.33 26.71
C PRO A 331 5.08 -4.51 25.86
N GLY A 332 6.06 -3.64 26.02
CA GLY A 332 7.37 -3.78 25.36
C GLY A 332 7.39 -3.35 23.88
N LYS A 333 6.57 -2.39 23.47
CA LYS A 333 6.44 -1.90 22.08
C LYS A 333 5.93 -2.96 21.10
N GLN A 334 5.31 -4.04 21.60
CA GLN A 334 4.69 -5.06 20.75
C GLN A 334 3.29 -4.63 20.32
N MET A 335 2.91 -5.02 19.12
CA MET A 335 1.59 -4.81 18.55
C MET A 335 1.03 -6.12 17.97
N LYS A 336 -0.29 -6.27 18.09
CA LYS A 336 -1.03 -7.27 17.32
C LYS A 336 -1.30 -6.65 15.95
N LEU A 337 -0.69 -7.19 14.92
CA LEU A 337 -0.83 -6.74 13.55
C LEU A 337 -1.77 -7.67 12.78
N ALA A 338 -2.58 -7.11 11.89
CA ALA A 338 -3.48 -7.81 11.00
C ALA A 338 -3.51 -7.15 9.61
N LEU A 339 -4.04 -7.83 8.62
CA LEU A 339 -4.42 -7.20 7.36
C LEU A 339 -5.62 -6.28 7.62
N PRO A 340 -5.63 -5.05 7.08
CA PRO A 340 -6.70 -4.10 7.36
C PRO A 340 -8.04 -4.55 6.78
N ASN A 341 -8.06 -5.02 5.52
CA ASN A 341 -9.26 -5.25 4.76
C ASN A 341 -9.06 -6.31 3.66
N ARG A 342 -10.10 -6.52 2.87
CA ARG A 342 -10.11 -7.53 1.81
C ARG A 342 -9.18 -7.15 0.65
N GLU A 343 -9.08 -5.89 0.27
CA GLU A 343 -8.18 -5.43 -0.79
C GLU A 343 -6.73 -5.83 -0.50
N VAL A 344 -6.23 -5.50 0.70
CA VAL A 344 -4.86 -5.85 1.10
C VAL A 344 -4.69 -7.36 1.26
N ARG A 345 -5.74 -8.08 1.67
CA ARG A 345 -5.70 -9.55 1.73
C ARG A 345 -5.49 -10.17 0.35
N GLU A 346 -6.20 -9.69 -0.69
CA GLU A 346 -6.01 -10.17 -2.06
C GLU A 346 -4.56 -9.93 -2.54
N LEU A 347 -3.94 -8.82 -2.15
CA LEU A 347 -2.51 -8.58 -2.39
C LEU A 347 -1.63 -9.67 -1.78
N PHE A 348 -1.86 -10.02 -0.52
CA PHE A 348 -1.08 -11.07 0.14
C PHE A 348 -1.32 -12.44 -0.47
N ILE A 349 -2.53 -12.74 -0.93
CA ILE A 349 -2.82 -13.97 -1.69
C ILE A 349 -2.03 -13.98 -3.02
N ASP A 350 -1.98 -12.86 -3.74
CA ASP A 350 -1.19 -12.77 -4.97
C ASP A 350 0.31 -12.95 -4.72
N LEU A 351 0.79 -12.52 -3.55
CA LEU A 351 2.16 -12.77 -3.13
C LEU A 351 2.47 -14.26 -2.92
N VAL A 352 1.57 -14.97 -2.25
CA VAL A 352 1.71 -16.43 -2.06
C VAL A 352 1.76 -17.13 -3.42
N LYS A 353 0.91 -16.71 -4.37
CA LYS A 353 0.97 -17.23 -5.76
C LYS A 353 2.33 -17.00 -6.41
N ASP A 354 2.90 -15.80 -6.25
CA ASP A 354 4.21 -15.47 -6.83
C ASP A 354 5.34 -16.26 -6.15
N TRP A 355 5.28 -16.51 -4.85
CA TRP A 355 6.21 -17.41 -4.15
C TRP A 355 6.23 -18.80 -4.78
N PHE A 356 5.05 -19.40 -4.90
CA PHE A 356 4.97 -20.72 -5.49
C PHE A 356 5.40 -20.74 -6.95
N ARG A 357 5.16 -19.67 -7.71
CA ARG A 357 5.68 -19.54 -9.08
C ARG A 357 7.21 -19.46 -9.13
N GLU A 358 7.86 -18.79 -8.18
CA GLU A 358 9.32 -18.71 -8.12
C GLU A 358 9.94 -20.06 -7.71
N GLU A 359 9.39 -20.72 -6.71
CA GLU A 359 9.78 -22.09 -6.35
C GLU A 359 9.57 -23.06 -7.50
N THR A 360 8.49 -22.90 -8.25
CA THR A 360 8.16 -23.72 -9.42
C THR A 360 9.12 -23.49 -10.58
N ARG A 361 9.66 -22.33 -10.77
CA ARG A 361 10.70 -22.07 -11.77
C ARG A 361 12.01 -22.80 -11.43
N ALA A 362 12.29 -23.01 -10.15
CA ALA A 362 13.46 -23.76 -9.70
C ALA A 362 13.33 -25.28 -9.94
N ASP A 363 12.10 -25.85 -9.91
CA ASP A 363 11.84 -27.26 -10.19
C ASP A 363 10.67 -27.47 -11.18
N THR A 364 10.88 -27.04 -12.40
CA THR A 364 9.90 -27.14 -13.49
C THR A 364 9.44 -28.57 -13.77
N SER A 365 10.30 -29.57 -13.48
CA SER A 365 9.98 -31.00 -13.69
C SER A 365 8.93 -31.50 -12.71
N ARG A 366 9.09 -31.18 -11.42
CA ARG A 366 8.15 -31.57 -10.34
C ARG A 366 6.76 -31.00 -10.61
N ILE A 367 6.68 -29.74 -11.03
CA ILE A 367 5.42 -29.06 -11.30
C ILE A 367 4.72 -29.53 -12.54
N ASN A 368 5.48 -29.73 -13.62
CA ASN A 368 4.90 -30.30 -14.82
C ASN A 368 4.27 -31.68 -14.52
N ARG A 369 4.91 -32.47 -13.67
CA ARG A 369 4.37 -33.77 -13.20
C ARG A 369 3.09 -33.55 -12.38
N PHE A 370 3.09 -32.61 -11.45
CA PHE A 370 1.91 -32.26 -10.63
C PHE A 370 0.73 -31.83 -11.51
N CYS A 371 0.95 -30.83 -12.37
CA CYS A 371 -0.12 -30.35 -13.25
C CYS A 371 -0.59 -31.44 -14.23
N ALA A 372 0.31 -32.26 -14.77
CA ALA A 372 -0.05 -33.36 -15.68
C ALA A 372 -0.90 -34.46 -15.04
N ALA A 373 -0.94 -34.56 -13.72
CA ALA A 373 -1.78 -35.49 -12.99
C ALA A 373 -3.27 -35.12 -13.05
N PHE A 374 -3.60 -33.81 -13.05
CA PHE A 374 -4.99 -33.35 -13.05
C PHE A 374 -5.77 -33.76 -14.30
N PRO A 375 -5.33 -33.56 -15.53
CA PRO A 375 -6.07 -34.01 -16.72
C PRO A 375 -6.27 -35.51 -16.78
N LYS A 376 -5.41 -36.28 -16.12
CA LYS A 376 -5.48 -37.76 -16.07
C LYS A 376 -6.41 -38.31 -14.98
N GLY A 377 -6.80 -37.45 -14.03
CA GLY A 377 -7.53 -37.89 -12.85
C GLY A 377 -6.67 -38.67 -11.86
N ASP A 378 -5.36 -38.51 -11.89
CA ASP A 378 -4.39 -39.20 -11.05
C ASP A 378 -4.35 -38.58 -9.64
N VAL A 379 -5.39 -38.93 -8.86
CA VAL A 379 -5.61 -38.42 -7.51
C VAL A 379 -4.44 -38.74 -6.58
N ALA A 380 -3.83 -39.92 -6.71
CA ALA A 380 -2.72 -40.30 -5.84
C ALA A 380 -1.50 -39.39 -6.05
N THR A 381 -1.09 -39.16 -7.31
CA THR A 381 0.01 -38.27 -7.61
C THR A 381 -0.29 -36.83 -7.17
N ILE A 382 -1.53 -36.33 -7.34
CA ILE A 382 -1.91 -34.98 -6.90
C ILE A 382 -1.77 -34.88 -5.38
N GLN A 383 -2.32 -35.84 -4.65
CA GLN A 383 -2.32 -35.86 -3.18
C GLN A 383 -0.90 -35.96 -2.60
N ASP A 384 -0.10 -36.91 -3.10
CA ASP A 384 1.29 -37.11 -2.63
C ASP A 384 2.12 -35.84 -2.85
N MET A 385 1.99 -35.22 -4.02
CA MET A 385 2.76 -34.02 -4.32
C MET A 385 2.27 -32.78 -3.55
N LEU A 386 0.96 -32.63 -3.31
CA LEU A 386 0.44 -31.61 -2.41
C LEU A 386 0.94 -31.81 -0.99
N HIS A 387 0.91 -33.04 -0.49
CA HIS A 387 1.43 -33.38 0.84
C HIS A 387 2.92 -32.98 0.96
N ASP A 388 3.75 -33.33 -0.05
CA ASP A 388 5.15 -32.92 -0.07
C ASP A 388 5.30 -31.39 -0.05
N TYR A 389 4.51 -30.62 -0.84
CA TYR A 389 4.54 -29.17 -0.83
C TYR A 389 4.13 -28.60 0.55
N LEU A 390 3.12 -29.17 1.19
CA LEU A 390 2.69 -28.76 2.51
C LEU A 390 3.79 -29.00 3.57
N TRP A 391 4.49 -30.14 3.51
CA TRP A 391 5.58 -30.45 4.43
C TRP A 391 6.82 -29.61 4.20
N ASP A 392 7.17 -29.35 2.96
CA ASP A 392 8.34 -28.54 2.59
C ASP A 392 8.12 -27.04 2.85
N SER A 393 6.87 -26.57 2.75
CA SER A 393 6.55 -25.12 2.66
C SER A 393 5.75 -24.56 3.85
N ILE A 394 5.16 -25.41 4.72
CA ILE A 394 4.22 -24.96 5.78
C ILE A 394 4.65 -25.44 7.16
N SER A 395 4.58 -24.58 8.18
CA SER A 395 4.76 -24.92 9.59
C SER A 395 3.40 -25.01 10.29
N VAL A 396 3.17 -26.08 11.06
CA VAL A 396 1.95 -26.23 11.84
C VAL A 396 2.09 -25.57 13.20
N ARG A 397 1.41 -24.47 13.43
CA ARG A 397 1.10 -23.97 14.77
C ARG A 397 -0.41 -23.78 14.89
N ASP A 398 -0.98 -24.50 15.84
CA ASP A 398 -2.40 -24.44 16.23
C ASP A 398 -2.88 -23.00 16.40
N THR A 399 -3.93 -22.66 15.67
CA THR A 399 -4.70 -21.45 15.96
C THR A 399 -6.18 -21.67 15.70
N ALA A 400 -6.99 -21.26 16.66
CA ALA A 400 -8.45 -21.32 16.61
C ALA A 400 -9.03 -20.22 15.70
N VAL A 401 -9.00 -20.43 14.38
CA VAL A 401 -9.53 -19.48 13.38
C VAL A 401 -10.67 -20.08 12.57
N ARG A 402 -11.58 -19.22 12.08
CA ARG A 402 -12.76 -19.63 11.29
C ARG A 402 -12.37 -20.30 9.98
N SER A 403 -13.06 -21.42 9.63
CA SER A 403 -12.73 -22.30 8.49
C SER A 403 -12.60 -21.58 7.14
N ASN A 404 -13.49 -20.63 6.86
CA ASN A 404 -13.49 -19.88 5.59
C ASN A 404 -12.23 -19.05 5.32
N MET A 405 -11.42 -18.77 6.35
CA MET A 405 -10.20 -17.98 6.21
C MET A 405 -8.97 -18.85 5.95
N LYS A 406 -8.96 -20.09 6.48
CA LYS A 406 -7.87 -21.04 6.23
C LYS A 406 -7.87 -21.55 4.78
N GLU A 407 -9.03 -21.61 4.14
CA GLU A 407 -9.15 -22.00 2.73
C GLU A 407 -8.40 -21.06 1.79
N ASN A 408 -8.31 -19.75 2.10
CA ASN A 408 -7.68 -18.75 1.24
C ASN A 408 -6.19 -18.99 0.97
N PHE A 409 -5.44 -19.45 1.97
CA PHE A 409 -4.03 -19.77 1.80
C PHE A 409 -3.82 -20.95 0.84
N TYR A 410 -4.52 -22.07 1.08
CA TYR A 410 -4.42 -23.25 0.24
C TYR A 410 -4.94 -22.99 -1.18
N HIS A 411 -5.96 -22.14 -1.30
CA HIS A 411 -6.44 -21.65 -2.58
C HIS A 411 -5.37 -20.87 -3.35
N GLY A 412 -4.69 -19.92 -2.71
CA GLY A 412 -3.60 -19.15 -3.31
C GLY A 412 -2.43 -20.05 -3.76
N MET A 413 -2.03 -20.99 -2.91
CA MET A 413 -1.00 -21.99 -3.21
C MET A 413 -1.35 -22.82 -4.46
N LEU A 414 -2.52 -23.47 -4.45
CA LEU A 414 -2.93 -24.33 -5.57
C LEU A 414 -3.10 -23.55 -6.87
N LEU A 415 -3.67 -22.35 -6.79
CA LEU A 415 -3.83 -21.46 -7.92
C LEU A 415 -2.47 -21.09 -8.54
N GLY A 416 -1.47 -20.77 -7.72
CA GLY A 416 -0.10 -20.48 -8.16
C GLY A 416 0.53 -21.66 -8.88
N LEU A 417 0.40 -22.87 -8.34
CA LEU A 417 0.89 -24.11 -8.95
C LEU A 417 0.24 -24.35 -10.33
N LEU A 418 -1.09 -24.24 -10.44
CA LEU A 418 -1.83 -24.50 -11.68
C LEU A 418 -1.59 -23.42 -12.75
N GLN A 419 -1.43 -22.17 -12.37
CA GLN A 419 -1.13 -21.07 -13.29
C GLN A 419 0.28 -21.14 -13.90
N SER A 420 1.17 -21.98 -13.36
CA SER A 420 2.49 -22.25 -13.97
C SER A 420 2.38 -22.90 -15.36
N GLN A 421 1.24 -23.54 -15.66
CA GLN A 421 0.95 -24.11 -16.98
C GLN A 421 0.45 -23.00 -17.93
N GLY A 422 1.37 -22.38 -18.65
CA GLY A 422 1.09 -21.25 -19.54
C GLY A 422 0.05 -21.49 -20.65
N SER A 423 -0.27 -22.75 -20.96
CA SER A 423 -1.31 -23.12 -21.94
C SER A 423 -2.71 -23.25 -21.34
N TRP A 424 -2.84 -23.26 -20.01
CA TRP A 424 -4.12 -23.41 -19.33
C TRP A 424 -4.76 -22.04 -19.03
N ILE A 425 -6.06 -21.98 -19.15
CA ILE A 425 -6.83 -20.84 -18.66
C ILE A 425 -7.32 -21.19 -17.26
N VAL A 426 -6.62 -20.72 -16.24
CA VAL A 426 -6.94 -20.91 -14.84
C VAL A 426 -7.64 -19.66 -14.28
N ARG A 427 -8.80 -19.82 -13.69
CA ARG A 427 -9.60 -18.75 -13.07
C ARG A 427 -9.88 -19.06 -11.63
N SER A 428 -9.76 -18.06 -10.78
CA SER A 428 -10.09 -18.08 -9.37
C SER A 428 -11.40 -17.36 -9.14
N ASN A 429 -12.20 -17.82 -8.19
CA ASN A 429 -13.48 -17.22 -7.80
C ASN A 429 -14.34 -16.83 -9.02
N ALA A 430 -14.37 -17.70 -10.02
CA ALA A 430 -15.12 -17.42 -11.23
C ALA A 430 -16.61 -17.62 -11.00
N GLU A 431 -17.42 -16.65 -11.41
CA GLU A 431 -18.88 -16.79 -11.43
C GLU A 431 -19.26 -17.97 -12.31
N THR A 432 -19.82 -19.01 -11.71
CA THR A 432 -20.16 -20.25 -12.38
C THR A 432 -21.47 -20.78 -11.81
N GLY A 433 -22.48 -20.96 -12.66
CA GLY A 433 -23.80 -21.47 -12.21
C GLY A 433 -24.49 -20.51 -11.24
N ILE A 434 -24.76 -20.98 -10.01
CA ILE A 434 -25.47 -20.23 -8.94
C ILE A 434 -24.49 -19.78 -7.85
N GLY A 435 -23.23 -19.45 -8.20
CA GLY A 435 -22.21 -19.04 -7.24
C GLY A 435 -20.81 -18.95 -7.84
N TYR A 436 -19.82 -18.91 -6.99
CA TYR A 436 -18.41 -18.79 -7.36
C TYR A 436 -17.67 -20.09 -7.04
N SER A 437 -16.99 -20.67 -8.04
CA SER A 437 -16.11 -21.80 -7.82
C SER A 437 -14.72 -21.33 -7.38
N ASP A 438 -14.06 -22.05 -6.47
CA ASP A 438 -12.73 -21.69 -6.02
C ASP A 438 -11.74 -21.61 -7.19
N ILE A 439 -11.59 -22.69 -7.95
CA ILE A 439 -10.71 -22.72 -9.12
C ILE A 439 -11.40 -23.45 -10.29
N SER A 440 -11.37 -22.81 -11.45
CA SER A 440 -11.78 -23.44 -12.72
C SER A 440 -10.64 -23.40 -13.73
N VAL A 441 -10.44 -24.50 -14.44
CA VAL A 441 -9.37 -24.66 -15.42
C VAL A 441 -9.95 -25.12 -16.76
N ALA A 442 -9.51 -24.47 -17.84
CA ALA A 442 -9.78 -24.92 -19.22
C ALA A 442 -8.47 -25.19 -19.94
N THR A 443 -8.35 -26.39 -20.52
CA THR A 443 -7.15 -26.77 -21.26
C THR A 443 -7.35 -26.67 -22.79
N PRO A 444 -6.27 -26.57 -23.58
CA PRO A 444 -6.35 -26.54 -25.05
C PRO A 444 -7.05 -27.77 -25.64
N GLU A 445 -6.98 -28.93 -24.97
CA GLU A 445 -7.57 -30.21 -25.40
C GLU A 445 -9.09 -30.26 -25.11
N ARG A 446 -9.71 -29.12 -24.73
CA ARG A 446 -11.12 -29.00 -24.34
C ARG A 446 -11.52 -29.86 -23.15
N LEU A 447 -10.57 -30.05 -22.23
CA LEU A 447 -10.84 -30.60 -20.90
C LEU A 447 -11.04 -29.46 -19.92
N GLY A 448 -12.15 -29.49 -19.18
CA GLY A 448 -12.41 -28.58 -18.07
C GLY A 448 -12.11 -29.27 -16.74
N MET A 449 -11.70 -28.51 -15.76
CA MET A 449 -11.57 -28.97 -14.37
C MET A 449 -12.19 -27.95 -13.44
N VAL A 450 -12.99 -28.41 -12.49
CA VAL A 450 -13.54 -27.62 -11.38
C VAL A 450 -12.95 -28.16 -10.10
N ILE A 451 -12.36 -27.29 -9.31
CA ILE A 451 -11.70 -27.65 -8.07
C ILE A 451 -12.32 -26.81 -6.97
N GLU A 452 -12.84 -27.47 -5.96
CA GLU A 452 -13.39 -26.87 -4.74
C GLU A 452 -12.56 -27.29 -3.55
N LEU A 453 -12.19 -26.30 -2.72
CA LEU A 453 -11.32 -26.49 -1.58
C LEU A 453 -12.12 -26.44 -0.28
N LYS A 454 -11.72 -27.18 0.73
CA LYS A 454 -12.29 -27.10 2.07
C LYS A 454 -11.22 -27.26 3.12
N TYR A 455 -11.31 -26.50 4.19
CA TYR A 455 -10.54 -26.76 5.39
C TYR A 455 -11.35 -27.63 6.37
N ALA A 456 -10.80 -28.77 6.77
CA ALA A 456 -11.44 -29.71 7.67
C ALA A 456 -11.14 -29.31 9.13
N GLU A 457 -12.01 -28.53 9.78
CA GLU A 457 -11.81 -28.06 11.16
C GLU A 457 -11.67 -29.20 12.21
N ASP A 458 -12.34 -30.31 11.95
CA ASP A 458 -12.35 -31.48 12.80
C ASP A 458 -11.35 -32.57 12.38
N GLY A 459 -10.51 -32.26 11.37
CA GLY A 459 -9.56 -33.20 10.77
C GLY A 459 -10.20 -34.28 9.89
N ASN A 460 -11.52 -34.24 9.64
CA ASN A 460 -12.20 -35.21 8.78
C ASN A 460 -12.12 -34.80 7.31
N LEU A 461 -10.97 -35.09 6.71
CA LEU A 461 -10.67 -34.75 5.31
C LEU A 461 -11.66 -35.40 4.32
N GLU A 462 -12.09 -36.60 4.55
CA GLU A 462 -13.02 -37.34 3.67
C GLU A 462 -14.39 -36.66 3.61
N ALA A 463 -14.92 -36.28 4.77
CA ALA A 463 -16.19 -35.55 4.85
C ALA A 463 -16.08 -34.16 4.19
N ALA A 464 -14.96 -33.49 4.36
CA ALA A 464 -14.71 -32.18 3.73
C ALA A 464 -14.62 -32.30 2.20
N CYS A 465 -13.93 -33.30 1.65
CA CYS A 465 -13.90 -33.58 0.21
C CYS A 465 -15.30 -33.90 -0.34
N THR A 466 -16.08 -34.69 0.38
CA THR A 466 -17.46 -34.99 -0.02
C THR A 466 -18.32 -33.74 -0.08
N LYS A 467 -18.18 -32.84 0.91
CA LYS A 467 -18.86 -31.54 0.94
C LYS A 467 -18.43 -30.64 -0.23
N ALA A 468 -17.13 -30.61 -0.57
CA ALA A 468 -16.62 -29.88 -1.70
C ALA A 468 -17.25 -30.35 -3.03
N LEU A 469 -17.28 -31.66 -3.27
CA LEU A 469 -17.88 -32.22 -4.48
C LEU A 469 -19.39 -31.96 -4.54
N ALA A 470 -20.10 -32.11 -3.41
CA ALA A 470 -21.54 -31.82 -3.34
C ALA A 470 -21.81 -30.32 -3.70
N GLN A 471 -20.97 -29.41 -3.25
CA GLN A 471 -21.10 -27.99 -3.57
C GLN A 471 -20.92 -27.72 -5.08
N ILE A 472 -19.95 -28.38 -5.74
CA ILE A 472 -19.78 -28.28 -7.20
C ILE A 472 -21.07 -28.67 -7.94
N ASP A 473 -21.68 -29.78 -7.52
CA ASP A 473 -22.90 -30.30 -8.16
C ASP A 473 -24.12 -29.45 -7.86
N GLU A 474 -24.33 -29.07 -6.60
CA GLU A 474 -25.48 -28.25 -6.16
C GLU A 474 -25.45 -26.87 -6.82
N LYS A 475 -24.29 -26.25 -6.90
CA LYS A 475 -24.10 -24.90 -7.48
C LYS A 475 -23.84 -24.93 -8.98
N LYS A 476 -23.75 -26.12 -9.60
CA LYS A 476 -23.54 -26.31 -11.03
C LYS A 476 -22.32 -25.58 -11.58
N TYR A 477 -21.22 -25.63 -10.88
CA TYR A 477 -19.99 -24.92 -11.26
C TYR A 477 -19.39 -25.39 -12.59
N ASP A 478 -19.73 -26.57 -13.08
CA ASP A 478 -19.32 -27.11 -14.38
C ASP A 478 -20.04 -26.49 -15.58
N GLU A 479 -21.22 -25.85 -15.40
CA GLU A 479 -21.99 -25.29 -16.52
C GLU A 479 -21.23 -24.23 -17.32
N ALA A 480 -20.47 -23.37 -16.64
CA ALA A 480 -19.69 -22.31 -17.31
C ALA A 480 -18.60 -22.89 -18.23
N LEU A 481 -17.96 -23.99 -17.83
CA LEU A 481 -16.98 -24.69 -18.66
C LEU A 481 -17.65 -25.40 -19.83
N ARG A 482 -18.84 -25.98 -19.62
CA ARG A 482 -19.66 -26.58 -20.71
C ARG A 482 -20.02 -25.53 -21.76
N ARG A 483 -20.50 -24.36 -21.34
CA ARG A 483 -20.83 -23.23 -22.26
C ARG A 483 -19.62 -22.74 -23.06
N ARG A 484 -18.40 -22.90 -22.53
CA ARG A 484 -17.13 -22.61 -23.22
C ARG A 484 -16.64 -23.72 -24.12
N GLY A 485 -17.42 -24.77 -24.33
CA GLY A 485 -17.14 -25.87 -25.23
C GLY A 485 -16.18 -26.93 -24.71
N MET A 486 -16.02 -27.05 -23.39
CA MET A 486 -15.29 -28.16 -22.80
C MET A 486 -16.07 -29.44 -22.98
N LYS A 487 -15.41 -30.49 -23.51
CA LYS A 487 -16.04 -31.78 -23.83
C LYS A 487 -16.10 -32.73 -22.65
N LYS A 488 -15.11 -32.67 -21.80
CA LYS A 488 -14.99 -33.47 -20.58
C LYS A 488 -14.71 -32.53 -19.41
N ILE A 489 -15.36 -32.76 -18.27
CA ILE A 489 -15.11 -31.96 -17.06
C ILE A 489 -14.81 -32.90 -15.90
N LEU A 490 -13.67 -32.67 -15.24
CA LEU A 490 -13.27 -33.35 -14.03
C LEU A 490 -13.62 -32.45 -12.83
N LYS A 491 -14.16 -33.05 -11.77
CA LYS A 491 -14.56 -32.37 -10.54
C LYS A 491 -13.67 -32.84 -9.40
N TYR A 492 -12.95 -31.93 -8.77
CA TYR A 492 -12.07 -32.24 -7.66
C TYR A 492 -12.57 -31.59 -6.39
N GLY A 493 -12.73 -32.42 -5.34
CA GLY A 493 -12.85 -31.96 -3.95
C GLY A 493 -11.50 -32.13 -3.27
N ILE A 494 -10.90 -31.05 -2.78
CA ILE A 494 -9.61 -31.07 -2.10
C ILE A 494 -9.81 -30.53 -0.70
N ALA A 495 -9.46 -31.30 0.31
CA ALA A 495 -9.52 -30.90 1.70
C ALA A 495 -8.14 -30.80 2.31
N PHE A 496 -7.98 -29.81 3.18
CA PHE A 496 -6.75 -29.57 3.94
C PHE A 496 -7.05 -29.55 5.43
N TRP A 497 -6.11 -30.07 6.19
CA TRP A 497 -6.07 -29.97 7.66
C TRP A 497 -4.62 -29.99 8.10
N GLU A 498 -4.16 -28.83 8.62
CA GLU A 498 -2.73 -28.64 8.95
C GLU A 498 -1.82 -28.95 7.75
N LYS A 499 -0.91 -29.93 7.87
CA LYS A 499 -0.04 -30.39 6.78
C LYS A 499 -0.60 -31.60 6.00
N GLU A 500 -1.80 -32.00 6.31
CA GLU A 500 -2.44 -33.12 5.66
C GLU A 500 -3.42 -32.64 4.57
N CYS A 501 -3.53 -33.39 3.51
CA CYS A 501 -4.50 -33.12 2.46
C CYS A 501 -5.12 -34.43 1.94
N GLN A 502 -6.33 -34.30 1.44
CA GLN A 502 -7.01 -35.39 0.71
C GLN A 502 -7.59 -34.82 -0.58
N VAL A 503 -7.45 -35.59 -1.64
CA VAL A 503 -7.98 -35.28 -2.96
C VAL A 503 -8.97 -36.36 -3.38
N VAL A 504 -10.14 -35.94 -3.83
CA VAL A 504 -11.15 -36.86 -4.33
C VAL A 504 -11.64 -36.39 -5.71
N LEU A 505 -11.69 -37.30 -6.66
CA LEU A 505 -12.28 -37.08 -7.97
C LEU A 505 -13.76 -37.45 -7.96
N GLY A 506 -14.61 -36.51 -8.31
CA GLY A 506 -16.05 -36.76 -8.43
C GLY A 506 -16.39 -37.58 -9.66
N VAL A 507 -17.58 -38.17 -9.67
CA VAL A 507 -18.10 -38.91 -10.81
C VAL A 507 -18.27 -37.97 -11.99
N THR A 508 -17.61 -38.27 -13.08
CA THR A 508 -17.73 -37.52 -14.34
C THR A 508 -18.90 -38.08 -15.14
N ASP A 509 -19.89 -37.22 -15.44
CA ASP A 509 -20.87 -37.59 -16.48
C ASP A 509 -20.13 -37.76 -17.81
N GLN A 510 -20.36 -38.92 -18.47
CA GLN A 510 -19.78 -39.24 -19.77
C GLN A 510 -20.37 -38.40 -20.88
#